data_44e0f7b3a5d9445a5dfe86f58a49e1cc
#
_entry.id   44e0f7b3a5d9445a5dfe86f58a49e1cc
#
_cell.length_a   1.000
_cell.length_b   1.000
_cell.length_c   1.000
_cell.angle_alpha   90.00
_cell.angle_beta   90.00
_cell.angle_gamma   90.00
#
_symmetry.space_group_name_H-M   'P 1'
#
loop_
_entity.id
_entity.type
_entity.pdbx_description
1 polymer ?
#
loop_
_entity_poly.entity_id
_entity_poly.type
_entity_poly.pdbx_seq_one_letter_code
_entity_poly.pdbx_strand_id
1 'polypeptide(L)'
;MTLKEKLQPYADVEVNVSLKTRTTFRIGGNCSYFIYPKNELCLLRVMDILKDEEMPIKIFGKGSNILCSDDDYDGVILCLDRYFTDFYFEEDGSCLVQAGTSIILLAHEAMKRSLSGLEFASGIPGTIGGALFMNAGAYKSDMAGIVQEVYVLKEHTICIMRKDELDYA
;
A
#
# COMPACT_ATOMS: atom_id res chain seq x y z
N MET A 1 -11.94 -24.41 11.40
CA MET A 1 -10.68 -23.68 11.20
C MET A 1 -11.03 -22.19 11.24
N THR A 2 -10.41 -21.43 12.12
CA THR A 2 -10.64 -19.99 12.23
C THR A 2 -10.09 -19.24 11.05
N LEU A 3 -10.56 -18.02 10.75
CA LEU A 3 -10.02 -17.18 9.67
C LEU A 3 -8.50 -16.96 9.85
N LYS A 4 -8.05 -16.75 11.09
CA LYS A 4 -6.62 -16.63 11.40
C LYS A 4 -5.83 -17.87 10.93
N GLU A 5 -6.30 -19.07 11.24
CA GLU A 5 -5.63 -20.32 10.84
C GLU A 5 -5.60 -20.50 9.31
N LYS A 6 -6.61 -20.00 8.58
CA LYS A 6 -6.65 -20.03 7.12
C LYS A 6 -5.63 -19.07 6.51
N LEU A 7 -5.41 -17.90 7.13
CA LEU A 7 -4.54 -16.84 6.62
C LEU A 7 -3.07 -17.00 6.99
N GLN A 8 -2.75 -17.57 8.16
CA GLN A 8 -1.37 -17.69 8.69
C GLN A 8 -0.33 -18.29 7.73
N PRO A 9 -0.66 -19.27 6.86
CA PRO A 9 0.32 -19.77 5.89
C PRO A 9 0.78 -18.71 4.89
N TYR A 10 -0.07 -17.70 4.59
CA TYR A 10 0.11 -16.73 3.52
C TYR A 10 0.43 -15.31 4.02
N ALA A 11 0.11 -15.01 5.27
CA ALA A 11 0.27 -13.67 5.84
C ALA A 11 0.68 -13.71 7.31
N ASP A 12 1.33 -12.66 7.78
CA ASP A 12 1.34 -12.36 9.21
C ASP A 12 -0.03 -11.83 9.60
N VAL A 13 -0.60 -12.37 10.67
CA VAL A 13 -1.98 -12.09 11.11
C VAL A 13 -1.99 -11.61 12.54
N GLU A 14 -2.35 -10.36 12.72
CA GLU A 14 -2.63 -9.76 14.03
C GLU A 14 -4.16 -9.67 14.23
N VAL A 15 -4.64 -9.90 15.45
CA VAL A 15 -6.07 -9.93 15.77
C VAL A 15 -6.40 -8.84 16.78
N ASN A 16 -7.56 -8.21 16.63
CA ASN A 16 -8.04 -7.14 17.52
C ASN A 16 -7.02 -6.02 17.68
N VAL A 17 -6.63 -5.42 16.56
CA VAL A 17 -5.56 -4.41 16.50
C VAL A 17 -6.13 -3.01 16.60
N SER A 18 -5.62 -2.22 17.54
CA SER A 18 -6.00 -0.81 17.67
C SER A 18 -5.45 0.04 16.51
N LEU A 19 -6.34 0.65 15.75
CA LEU A 19 -6.01 1.53 14.63
C LEU A 19 -5.34 2.83 15.08
N LYS A 20 -5.50 3.23 16.34
CA LYS A 20 -4.74 4.34 16.97
C LYS A 20 -3.23 4.16 16.85
N THR A 21 -2.76 2.91 16.86
CA THR A 21 -1.33 2.59 16.74
C THR A 21 -0.85 2.45 15.30
N ARG A 22 -1.77 2.50 14.34
CA ARG A 22 -1.52 2.26 12.90
C ARG A 22 -1.75 3.49 12.03
N THR A 23 -2.15 4.61 12.63
CA THR A 23 -2.39 5.87 11.92
C THR A 23 -1.59 7.01 12.53
N THR A 24 -1.24 7.99 11.70
CA THR A 24 -0.54 9.20 12.16
C THR A 24 -1.43 10.06 13.04
N PHE A 25 -2.73 10.08 12.80
CA PHE A 25 -3.70 10.81 13.62
C PHE A 25 -3.88 10.21 15.02
N ARG A 26 -3.49 8.94 15.23
CA ARG A 26 -3.61 8.21 16.49
C ARG A 26 -5.05 8.16 17.01
N ILE A 27 -6.01 8.07 16.11
CA ILE A 27 -7.45 7.96 16.35
C ILE A 27 -7.93 6.70 15.67
N GLY A 28 -8.93 6.02 16.25
CA GLY A 28 -9.60 4.85 15.68
C GLY A 28 -9.85 3.75 16.69
N GLY A 29 -10.93 2.99 16.51
CA GLY A 29 -11.25 1.76 17.23
C GLY A 29 -10.29 0.62 16.89
N ASN A 30 -10.72 -0.62 17.14
CA ASN A 30 -9.97 -1.82 16.79
C ASN A 30 -10.47 -2.39 15.45
N CYS A 31 -9.59 -3.03 14.68
CA CYS A 31 -10.02 -3.90 13.58
C CYS A 31 -9.95 -5.38 14.01
N SER A 32 -10.83 -6.20 13.44
CA SER A 32 -10.85 -7.65 13.74
C SER A 32 -9.54 -8.30 13.35
N TYR A 33 -9.00 -7.97 12.17
CA TYR A 33 -7.74 -8.49 11.67
C TYR A 33 -6.89 -7.41 11.00
N PHE A 34 -5.58 -7.45 11.25
CA PHE A 34 -4.59 -6.66 10.53
C PHE A 34 -3.57 -7.62 9.92
N ILE A 35 -3.43 -7.64 8.60
CA ILE A 35 -2.68 -8.69 7.91
C ILE A 35 -1.63 -8.13 6.95
N TYR A 36 -0.52 -8.87 6.81
CA TYR A 36 0.58 -8.56 5.94
C TYR A 36 0.86 -9.76 5.04
N PRO A 37 0.36 -9.80 3.80
CA PRO A 37 0.66 -10.85 2.83
C PRO A 37 2.16 -10.91 2.55
N LYS A 38 2.72 -12.13 2.42
CA LYS A 38 4.18 -12.33 2.35
C LYS A 38 4.79 -12.10 0.97
N ASN A 39 4.00 -12.26 -0.09
CA ASN A 39 4.37 -12.02 -1.48
C ASN A 39 3.11 -11.96 -2.35
N GLU A 40 3.26 -11.79 -3.66
CA GLU A 40 2.15 -11.62 -4.62
C GLU A 40 1.24 -12.85 -4.67
N LEU A 41 1.79 -14.07 -4.69
CA LEU A 41 0.99 -15.29 -4.68
C LEU A 41 0.22 -15.45 -3.37
N CYS A 42 0.86 -15.09 -2.26
CA CYS A 42 0.21 -15.07 -0.95
C CYS A 42 -0.91 -14.01 -0.90
N LEU A 43 -0.70 -12.83 -1.51
CA LEU A 43 -1.73 -11.79 -1.61
C LEU A 43 -2.96 -12.30 -2.37
N LEU A 44 -2.77 -12.93 -3.53
CA LEU A 44 -3.86 -13.54 -4.29
C LEU A 44 -4.64 -14.54 -3.44
N ARG A 45 -3.93 -15.43 -2.74
CA ARG A 45 -4.56 -16.45 -1.91
C ARG A 45 -5.29 -15.87 -0.69
N VAL A 46 -4.74 -14.83 -0.09
CA VAL A 46 -5.40 -14.06 0.98
C VAL A 46 -6.71 -13.45 0.47
N MET A 47 -6.69 -12.84 -0.71
CA MET A 47 -7.89 -12.23 -1.31
C MET A 47 -8.98 -13.27 -1.60
N ASP A 48 -8.61 -14.47 -2.08
CA ASP A 48 -9.55 -15.59 -2.27
C ASP A 48 -10.24 -15.98 -0.96
N ILE A 49 -9.42 -16.21 0.09
CA ILE A 49 -9.93 -16.59 1.41
C ILE A 49 -10.87 -15.53 1.98
N LEU A 50 -10.50 -14.25 1.88
CA LEU A 50 -11.32 -13.16 2.40
C LEU A 50 -12.62 -12.97 1.64
N LYS A 51 -12.62 -13.24 0.34
CA LYS A 51 -13.84 -13.25 -0.49
C LYS A 51 -14.78 -14.38 -0.07
N ASP A 52 -14.26 -15.59 0.11
CA ASP A 52 -15.04 -16.77 0.53
C ASP A 52 -15.66 -16.58 1.94
N GLU A 53 -14.99 -15.83 2.80
CA GLU A 53 -15.46 -15.49 4.16
C GLU A 53 -16.34 -14.22 4.20
N GLU A 54 -16.58 -13.58 3.05
CA GLU A 54 -17.35 -12.32 2.92
C GLU A 54 -16.85 -11.20 3.85
N MET A 55 -15.54 -11.20 4.15
CA MET A 55 -14.94 -10.22 5.06
C MET A 55 -14.73 -8.86 4.38
N PRO A 56 -15.21 -7.77 4.98
CA PRO A 56 -14.93 -6.43 4.47
C PRO A 56 -13.43 -6.10 4.61
N ILE A 57 -12.86 -5.54 3.54
CA ILE A 57 -11.42 -5.27 3.45
C ILE A 57 -11.17 -3.77 3.29
N LYS A 58 -10.18 -3.25 4.01
CA LYS A 58 -9.57 -1.94 3.76
C LYS A 58 -8.08 -2.13 3.54
N ILE A 59 -7.51 -1.34 2.63
CA ILE A 59 -6.08 -1.38 2.33
C ILE A 59 -5.40 -0.21 3.03
N PHE A 60 -4.33 -0.50 3.78
CA PHE A 60 -3.49 0.50 4.42
C PHE A 60 -2.08 0.49 3.83
N GLY A 61 -1.49 1.68 3.70
CA GLY A 61 -0.05 1.87 3.69
C GLY A 61 0.41 2.19 5.12
N LYS A 62 1.11 3.31 5.29
CA LYS A 62 1.59 3.76 6.62
C LYS A 62 0.53 4.46 7.49
N GLY A 63 -0.73 4.50 7.06
CA GLY A 63 -1.80 5.16 7.80
C GLY A 63 -1.62 6.68 7.98
N SER A 64 -0.85 7.33 7.10
CA SER A 64 -0.51 8.75 7.23
C SER A 64 -1.61 9.69 6.72
N ASN A 65 -2.51 9.21 5.88
CA ASN A 65 -3.63 9.99 5.34
C ASN A 65 -4.97 9.30 5.58
N ILE A 66 -5.10 8.61 6.72
CA ILE A 66 -6.31 7.88 7.09
C ILE A 66 -6.80 8.38 8.45
N LEU A 67 -8.04 8.83 8.48
CA LEU A 67 -8.77 9.11 9.72
C LEU A 67 -9.76 7.97 9.95
N CYS A 68 -9.55 7.21 11.02
CA CYS A 68 -10.42 6.10 11.41
C CYS A 68 -11.51 6.59 12.37
N SER A 69 -12.71 5.99 12.28
CA SER A 69 -13.74 6.13 13.32
C SER A 69 -13.24 5.52 14.64
N ASP A 70 -13.72 6.02 15.75
CA ASP A 70 -13.49 5.42 17.07
C ASP A 70 -14.27 4.10 17.29
N ASP A 71 -15.25 3.82 16.42
CA ASP A 71 -15.95 2.54 16.39
C ASP A 71 -15.02 1.41 15.94
N ASP A 72 -15.26 0.21 16.43
CA ASP A 72 -14.54 -0.97 15.98
C ASP A 72 -14.91 -1.32 14.54
N TYR A 73 -13.92 -1.72 13.75
CA TYR A 73 -14.08 -2.17 12.37
C TYR A 73 -14.10 -3.70 12.33
N ASP A 74 -15.29 -4.28 12.14
CA ASP A 74 -15.43 -5.73 11.98
C ASP A 74 -15.03 -6.16 10.56
N GLY A 75 -13.73 -6.14 10.32
CA GLY A 75 -13.16 -6.43 9.01
C GLY A 75 -11.65 -6.63 9.07
N VAL A 76 -11.08 -6.72 7.89
CA VAL A 76 -9.65 -6.95 7.67
C VAL A 76 -8.99 -5.68 7.14
N ILE A 77 -7.92 -5.25 7.81
CA ILE A 77 -6.97 -4.29 7.24
C ILE A 77 -5.83 -5.07 6.59
N LEU A 78 -5.65 -4.87 5.29
CA LEU A 78 -4.56 -5.44 4.52
C LEU A 78 -3.47 -4.39 4.32
N CYS A 79 -2.25 -4.69 4.77
CA CYS A 79 -1.13 -3.78 4.71
C CYS A 79 0.04 -4.39 3.93
N LEU A 80 0.61 -3.63 2.99
CA LEU A 80 1.69 -4.10 2.12
C LEU A 80 3.08 -3.60 2.55
N ASP A 81 3.17 -2.73 3.56
CA ASP A 81 4.40 -2.01 3.93
C ASP A 81 5.50 -2.88 4.58
N ARG A 82 5.21 -4.17 4.84
CA ARG A 82 6.16 -5.11 5.45
C ARG A 82 6.92 -5.96 4.43
N TYR A 83 6.25 -6.44 3.39
CA TYR A 83 6.79 -7.43 2.46
C TYR A 83 6.80 -6.97 0.99
N PHE A 84 6.09 -5.91 0.64
CA PHE A 84 6.06 -5.34 -0.71
C PHE A 84 6.88 -4.06 -0.74
N THR A 85 8.19 -4.18 -0.45
CA THR A 85 9.07 -3.02 -0.24
C THR A 85 10.27 -2.98 -1.17
N ASP A 86 10.34 -3.88 -2.14
CA ASP A 86 11.43 -3.94 -3.10
C ASP A 86 11.28 -2.88 -4.19
N PHE A 87 12.40 -2.42 -4.71
CA PHE A 87 12.47 -1.52 -5.86
C PHE A 87 13.75 -1.75 -6.65
N TYR A 88 13.68 -1.45 -7.93
CA TYR A 88 14.80 -1.57 -8.85
C TYR A 88 14.82 -0.39 -9.82
N PHE A 89 15.99 0.26 -9.97
CA PHE A 89 16.20 1.32 -10.94
C PHE A 89 16.81 0.74 -12.22
N GLU A 90 16.19 1.08 -13.34
CA GLU A 90 16.66 0.71 -14.67
C GLU A 90 17.76 1.66 -15.16
N GLU A 91 18.46 1.28 -16.25
CA GLU A 91 19.53 2.09 -16.82
C GLU A 91 19.02 3.43 -17.41
N ASP A 92 17.77 3.48 -17.86
CA ASP A 92 17.11 4.68 -18.40
C ASP A 92 16.63 5.65 -17.31
N GLY A 93 16.82 5.31 -16.05
CA GLY A 93 16.40 6.11 -14.89
C GLY A 93 14.97 5.83 -14.44
N SER A 94 14.22 4.95 -15.11
CA SER A 94 12.93 4.47 -14.60
C SER A 94 13.12 3.59 -13.36
N CYS A 95 12.04 3.43 -12.58
CA CYS A 95 12.07 2.61 -11.37
C CYS A 95 10.83 1.73 -11.28
N LEU A 96 11.04 0.41 -11.21
CA LEU A 96 10.02 -0.53 -10.81
C LEU A 96 10.02 -0.61 -9.28
N VAL A 97 8.86 -0.40 -8.66
CA VAL A 97 8.75 -0.30 -7.20
C VAL A 97 7.48 -0.94 -6.69
N GLN A 98 7.58 -1.69 -5.61
CA GLN A 98 6.43 -2.32 -4.95
C GLN A 98 5.65 -1.31 -4.09
N ALA A 99 4.33 -1.53 -3.99
CA ALA A 99 3.36 -0.60 -3.40
C ALA A 99 3.60 -0.26 -1.91
N GLY A 100 4.23 -1.15 -1.15
CA GLY A 100 4.53 -0.96 0.28
C GLY A 100 5.83 -0.18 0.55
N THR A 101 6.64 0.08 -0.49
CA THR A 101 7.89 0.84 -0.36
C THR A 101 7.62 2.24 0.18
N SER A 102 8.47 2.70 1.11
CA SER A 102 8.42 4.07 1.60
C SER A 102 8.76 5.07 0.50
N ILE A 103 7.85 6.01 0.21
CA ILE A 103 8.08 7.03 -0.81
C ILE A 103 9.27 7.94 -0.46
N ILE A 104 9.49 8.25 0.83
CA ILE A 104 10.66 9.01 1.30
C ILE A 104 11.95 8.23 1.02
N LEU A 105 11.96 6.92 1.31
CA LEU A 105 13.12 6.08 1.03
C LEU A 105 13.43 6.09 -0.47
N LEU A 106 12.42 5.91 -1.32
CA LEU A 106 12.61 5.90 -2.77
C LEU A 106 13.16 7.24 -3.29
N ALA A 107 12.64 8.37 -2.79
CA ALA A 107 13.15 9.70 -3.14
C ALA A 107 14.63 9.87 -2.76
N HIS A 108 15.04 9.40 -1.59
CA HIS A 108 16.45 9.44 -1.17
C HIS A 108 17.33 8.51 -2.04
N GLU A 109 16.83 7.35 -2.42
CA GLU A 109 17.57 6.43 -3.28
C GLU A 109 17.72 6.96 -4.71
N ALA A 110 16.71 7.65 -5.26
CA ALA A 110 16.79 8.37 -6.52
C ALA A 110 17.84 9.50 -6.45
N MET A 111 17.81 10.30 -5.38
CA MET A 111 18.80 11.36 -5.16
C MET A 111 20.24 10.83 -5.14
N LYS A 112 20.52 9.73 -4.46
CA LYS A 112 21.86 9.09 -4.43
C LYS A 112 22.36 8.68 -5.81
N ARG A 113 21.43 8.43 -6.75
CA ARG A 113 21.71 8.06 -8.14
C ARG A 113 21.70 9.26 -9.08
N SER A 114 21.57 10.48 -8.56
CA SER A 114 21.43 11.71 -9.33
C SER A 114 20.22 11.69 -10.27
N LEU A 115 19.16 10.99 -9.90
CA LEU A 115 17.88 10.96 -10.62
C LEU A 115 16.96 12.04 -10.08
N SER A 116 16.25 12.74 -10.96
CA SER A 116 15.27 13.78 -10.64
C SER A 116 13.84 13.28 -10.82
N GLY A 117 12.87 14.03 -10.26
CA GLY A 117 11.44 13.77 -10.41
C GLY A 117 10.74 13.37 -9.11
N LEU A 118 11.47 12.89 -8.09
CA LEU A 118 10.94 12.49 -6.78
C LEU A 118 11.24 13.48 -5.65
N GLU A 119 11.76 14.67 -5.95
CA GLU A 119 12.14 15.67 -4.95
C GLU A 119 10.96 16.06 -4.06
N PHE A 120 9.77 16.23 -4.66
CA PHE A 120 8.54 16.58 -3.95
C PHE A 120 8.15 15.56 -2.89
N ALA A 121 8.53 14.30 -3.10
CA ALA A 121 8.13 13.18 -2.27
C ALA A 121 9.01 12.99 -1.01
N SER A 122 10.13 13.70 -0.91
CA SER A 122 11.12 13.52 0.16
C SER A 122 10.59 13.83 1.57
N GLY A 123 9.50 14.60 1.67
CA GLY A 123 8.84 14.94 2.93
C GLY A 123 7.44 14.34 3.11
N ILE A 124 6.94 13.55 2.16
CA ILE A 124 5.59 12.96 2.22
C ILE A 124 5.64 11.61 2.96
N PRO A 125 5.10 11.49 4.17
CA PRO A 125 5.07 10.20 4.86
C PRO A 125 4.06 9.27 4.19
N GLY A 126 4.48 8.10 3.76
CA GLY A 126 3.56 7.15 3.12
C GLY A 126 4.28 6.01 2.41
N THR A 127 3.48 5.20 1.73
CA THR A 127 3.95 4.16 0.81
C THR A 127 3.68 4.59 -0.63
N ILE A 128 4.39 4.00 -1.58
CA ILE A 128 4.19 4.25 -3.02
C ILE A 128 2.74 3.97 -3.43
N GLY A 129 2.15 2.84 -3.01
CA GLY A 129 0.75 2.54 -3.33
C GLY A 129 -0.24 3.55 -2.75
N GLY A 130 -0.01 4.01 -1.51
CA GLY A 130 -0.84 5.07 -0.92
C GLY A 130 -0.66 6.42 -1.60
N ALA A 131 0.56 6.76 -2.01
CA ALA A 131 0.86 7.99 -2.73
C ALA A 131 0.22 7.99 -4.13
N LEU A 132 0.29 6.86 -4.85
CA LEU A 132 -0.39 6.69 -6.13
C LEU A 132 -1.91 6.83 -5.98
N PHE A 133 -2.50 6.13 -5.02
CA PHE A 133 -3.95 6.16 -4.80
C PHE A 133 -4.49 7.59 -4.53
N MET A 134 -3.69 8.39 -3.83
CA MET A 134 -4.06 9.77 -3.44
C MET A 134 -3.56 10.83 -4.41
N ASN A 135 -2.88 10.48 -5.50
CA ASN A 135 -2.10 11.41 -6.31
C ASN A 135 -1.29 12.38 -5.43
N ALA A 136 -0.53 11.82 -4.47
CA ALA A 136 0.19 12.62 -3.50
C ALA A 136 1.15 13.59 -4.18
N GLY A 137 1.13 14.84 -3.75
CA GLY A 137 1.94 15.89 -4.33
C GLY A 137 2.37 16.97 -3.34
N ALA A 138 3.43 17.68 -3.70
CA ALA A 138 3.94 18.84 -3.01
C ALA A 138 4.78 19.71 -3.97
N TYR A 139 4.92 20.99 -3.67
CA TYR A 139 5.79 21.90 -4.45
C TYR A 139 5.49 21.93 -5.95
N LYS A 140 4.23 21.83 -6.35
CA LYS A 140 3.72 21.81 -7.75
C LYS A 140 4.12 20.57 -8.55
N SER A 141 4.48 19.49 -7.90
CA SER A 141 4.73 18.19 -8.49
C SER A 141 3.92 17.12 -7.75
N ASP A 142 3.53 16.05 -8.41
CA ASP A 142 2.71 14.98 -7.87
C ASP A 142 3.04 13.63 -8.52
N MET A 143 2.38 12.57 -8.04
CA MET A 143 2.57 11.22 -8.58
C MET A 143 2.13 11.11 -10.04
N ALA A 144 1.06 11.79 -10.45
CA ALA A 144 0.60 11.82 -11.84
C ALA A 144 1.66 12.36 -12.81
N GLY A 145 2.54 13.26 -12.34
CA GLY A 145 3.64 13.80 -13.14
C GLY A 145 4.70 12.77 -13.52
N ILE A 146 4.92 11.75 -12.71
CA ILE A 146 6.04 10.81 -12.80
C ILE A 146 5.65 9.34 -13.08
N VAL A 147 4.43 8.93 -12.74
CA VAL A 147 3.97 7.55 -12.97
C VAL A 147 3.86 7.27 -14.47
N GLN A 148 4.30 6.09 -14.88
CA GLN A 148 4.17 5.60 -16.26
C GLN A 148 3.09 4.54 -16.36
N GLU A 149 3.13 3.54 -15.49
CA GLU A 149 2.17 2.46 -15.41
C GLU A 149 2.06 1.91 -13.99
N VAL A 150 0.94 1.28 -13.69
CA VAL A 150 0.68 0.65 -12.38
C VAL A 150 0.17 -0.76 -12.58
N TYR A 151 0.76 -1.70 -11.86
CA TYR A 151 0.27 -3.07 -11.74
C TYR A 151 -0.79 -3.11 -10.64
N VAL A 152 -2.02 -3.39 -11.02
CA VAL A 152 -3.17 -3.44 -10.10
C VAL A 152 -3.75 -4.84 -10.03
N LEU A 153 -4.12 -5.28 -8.85
CA LEU A 153 -4.89 -6.50 -8.66
C LEU A 153 -6.38 -6.17 -8.80
N LYS A 154 -7.00 -6.67 -9.87
CA LYS A 154 -8.43 -6.53 -10.14
C LYS A 154 -9.04 -7.90 -10.38
N GLU A 155 -10.05 -8.28 -9.61
CA GLU A 155 -10.78 -9.55 -9.77
C GLU A 155 -9.85 -10.77 -9.93
N HIS A 156 -8.86 -10.90 -9.04
CA HIS A 156 -7.84 -11.99 -9.02
C HIS A 156 -6.87 -11.99 -10.22
N THR A 157 -6.89 -10.94 -11.04
CA THR A 157 -5.98 -10.79 -12.17
C THR A 157 -5.11 -9.55 -11.98
N ILE A 158 -3.82 -9.68 -12.28
CA ILE A 158 -2.94 -8.52 -12.33
C ILE A 158 -3.13 -7.86 -13.69
N CYS A 159 -3.59 -6.61 -13.67
CA CYS A 159 -3.76 -5.77 -14.85
C CYS A 159 -2.72 -4.65 -14.81
N ILE A 160 -2.24 -4.25 -15.98
CA ILE A 160 -1.40 -3.06 -16.14
C ILE A 160 -2.34 -1.91 -16.51
N MET A 161 -2.26 -0.83 -15.75
CA MET A 161 -2.93 0.43 -16.07
C MET A 161 -1.85 1.46 -16.41
N ARG A 162 -1.96 2.07 -17.58
CA ARG A 162 -1.06 3.13 -18.00
C ARG A 162 -1.50 4.46 -17.42
N LYS A 163 -0.61 5.44 -17.45
CA LYS A 163 -0.84 6.77 -16.91
C LYS A 163 -2.17 7.40 -17.35
N ASP A 164 -2.53 7.27 -18.63
CA ASP A 164 -3.76 7.81 -19.22
C ASP A 164 -5.04 7.07 -18.81
N GLU A 165 -4.91 5.89 -18.21
CA GLU A 165 -6.00 5.09 -17.65
C GLU A 165 -6.18 5.34 -16.14
N LEU A 166 -5.25 6.07 -15.52
CA LEU A 166 -5.32 6.46 -14.11
C LEU A 166 -6.11 7.77 -14.02
N ASP A 167 -7.26 7.73 -13.34
CA ASP A 167 -8.18 8.87 -13.21
C ASP A 167 -7.62 9.89 -12.18
N TYR A 168 -6.53 10.54 -12.57
CA TYR A 168 -5.97 11.65 -11.81
C TYR A 168 -6.58 12.97 -12.28
N ALA A 169 -7.39 13.60 -11.40
CA ALA A 169 -7.99 14.90 -11.63
C ALA A 169 -6.97 16.04 -11.45
#